data_fa304aab81bce409fae401e6f9c5e55b
#
_entry.id   fa304aab81bce409fae401e6f9c5e55b
#
_cell.length_a   1.000
_cell.length_b   1.000
_cell.length_c   1.000
_cell.angle_alpha   90.00
_cell.angle_beta   90.00
_cell.angle_gamma   90.00
#
_symmetry.space_group_name_H-M   'P 1'
#
loop_
_entity.id
_entity.type
_entity.pdbx_description
1 polymer ?
#
loop_
_entity_poly.entity_id
_entity_poly.type
_entity_poly.pdbx_seq_one_letter_code
_entity_poly.pdbx_strand_id
1 'polypeptide(L)'
;MTTFPAKDDFEKSYETGNAQVLWTTMVADLETSVSAYLKLADHEEYSSLLESVEGGAIRGRYTFIGLKPDIIWRCNGNIPEINRKTLGGVRDGDFEIINKPSLESLTDLFAESMID
;
A
#
# COMPACT_ATOMS: atom_id res chain seq x y z
N MET A 1 -9.34 3.09 23.09
CA MET A 1 -9.33 2.44 21.76
C MET A 1 -8.48 1.19 21.86
N THR A 2 -9.05 0.06 21.53
CA THR A 2 -8.37 -1.25 21.63
C THR A 2 -7.83 -1.66 20.28
N THR A 3 -6.55 -2.01 20.24
CA THR A 3 -5.89 -2.49 19.01
C THR A 3 -5.84 -4.01 19.01
N PHE A 4 -6.01 -4.62 17.86
CA PHE A 4 -5.96 -6.06 17.64
C PHE A 4 -4.89 -6.42 16.61
N PRO A 5 -4.23 -7.58 16.72
CA PRO A 5 -4.30 -8.52 17.85
C PRO A 5 -3.76 -7.89 19.14
N ALA A 6 -3.91 -8.59 20.25
CA ALA A 6 -3.30 -8.18 21.52
C ALA A 6 -1.78 -8.14 21.38
N LYS A 7 -1.13 -7.30 22.18
CA LYS A 7 0.32 -7.05 22.06
C LYS A 7 1.14 -8.35 22.11
N ASP A 8 0.84 -9.23 23.06
CA ASP A 8 1.60 -10.48 23.23
C ASP A 8 1.47 -11.43 22.02
N ASP A 9 0.29 -11.46 21.41
CA ASP A 9 0.06 -12.27 20.21
C ASP A 9 0.75 -11.66 18.99
N PHE A 10 0.75 -10.34 18.91
CA PHE A 10 1.49 -9.61 17.88
C PHE A 10 2.99 -9.89 17.97
N GLU A 11 3.57 -9.76 19.18
CA GLU A 11 5.00 -9.97 19.38
C GLU A 11 5.43 -11.39 19.01
N LYS A 12 4.67 -12.42 19.41
CA LYS A 12 4.94 -13.81 19.03
C LYS A 12 4.96 -14.01 17.51
N SER A 13 3.98 -13.44 16.82
CA SER A 13 3.88 -13.51 15.36
C SER A 13 5.02 -12.76 14.68
N TYR A 14 5.37 -11.60 15.21
CA TYR A 14 6.45 -10.76 14.71
C TYR A 14 7.83 -11.43 14.85
N GLU A 15 8.09 -12.05 15.99
CA GLU A 15 9.35 -12.77 16.26
C GLU A 15 9.55 -13.97 15.32
N THR A 16 8.47 -14.57 14.85
CA THR A 16 8.52 -15.66 13.86
C THR A 16 8.59 -15.17 12.42
N GLY A 17 8.58 -13.85 12.19
CA GLY A 17 8.65 -13.26 10.86
C GLY A 17 7.36 -13.32 10.06
N ASN A 18 6.24 -13.62 10.69
CA ASN A 18 4.95 -13.69 10.03
C ASN A 18 4.37 -12.31 9.76
N ALA A 19 3.81 -12.13 8.56
CA ALA A 19 3.03 -10.95 8.26
C ALA A 19 1.73 -10.94 9.05
N GLN A 20 1.30 -9.76 9.46
CA GLN A 20 0.05 -9.64 10.22
C GLN A 20 -0.60 -8.28 10.00
N VAL A 21 -1.90 -8.23 10.26
CA VAL A 21 -2.70 -7.01 10.15
C VAL A 21 -3.02 -6.49 11.55
N LEU A 22 -2.68 -5.24 11.80
CA LEU A 22 -3.11 -4.50 12.99
C LEU A 22 -4.39 -3.73 12.66
N TRP A 23 -5.38 -3.81 13.54
CA TRP A 23 -6.61 -3.09 13.33
C TRP A 23 -7.23 -2.60 14.64
N THR A 24 -8.09 -1.62 14.52
CA THR A 24 -8.87 -1.06 15.62
C THR A 24 -10.23 -0.61 15.12
N THR A 25 -11.16 -0.43 16.04
CA THR A 25 -12.48 0.11 15.72
C THR A 25 -12.61 1.48 16.37
N MET A 26 -13.09 2.44 15.61
CA MET A 26 -13.33 3.79 16.09
C MET A 26 -14.68 4.31 15.58
N VAL A 27 -15.27 5.24 16.33
CA VAL A 27 -16.46 5.96 15.86
C VAL A 27 -16.03 6.96 14.79
N ALA A 28 -16.65 6.86 13.62
CA ALA A 28 -16.34 7.71 12.47
C ALA A 28 -17.60 8.19 11.73
N ASP A 29 -18.64 8.52 12.47
CA ASP A 29 -19.95 8.86 11.91
C ASP A 29 -19.92 10.11 11.00
N LEU A 30 -18.93 10.99 11.19
CA LEU A 30 -18.74 12.19 10.39
C LEU A 30 -17.65 12.04 9.32
N GLU A 31 -17.09 10.87 9.16
CA GLU A 31 -16.05 10.60 8.17
C GLU A 31 -16.57 9.75 7.00
N THR A 32 -16.07 10.06 5.83
CA THR A 32 -16.17 9.21 4.64
C THR A 32 -14.79 8.69 4.28
N SER A 33 -14.72 7.72 3.37
CA SER A 33 -13.42 7.28 2.83
C SER A 33 -12.65 8.43 2.18
N VAL A 34 -13.34 9.32 1.48
CA VAL A 34 -12.72 10.48 0.84
C VAL A 34 -12.23 11.49 1.87
N SER A 35 -13.00 11.81 2.91
CA SER A 35 -12.57 12.75 3.94
C SER A 35 -11.38 12.20 4.75
N ALA A 36 -11.37 10.91 5.05
CA ALA A 36 -10.24 10.25 5.69
C ALA A 36 -8.98 10.30 4.80
N TYR A 37 -9.12 9.99 3.51
CA TYR A 37 -8.02 10.11 2.55
C TYR A 37 -7.45 11.53 2.49
N LEU A 38 -8.29 12.54 2.39
CA LEU A 38 -7.85 13.93 2.34
C LEU A 38 -7.08 14.36 3.59
N LYS A 39 -7.48 13.87 4.75
CA LYS A 39 -6.78 14.15 6.02
C LYS A 39 -5.44 13.44 6.12
N LEU A 40 -5.36 12.20 5.64
CA LEU A 40 -4.15 11.37 5.75
C LEU A 40 -3.14 11.66 4.64
N ALA A 41 -3.62 11.95 3.44
CA ALA A 41 -2.80 12.12 2.24
C ALA A 41 -2.42 13.58 1.97
N ASP A 42 -2.73 14.50 2.86
CA ASP A 42 -2.35 15.90 2.72
C ASP A 42 -0.82 16.01 2.61
N HIS A 43 -0.36 16.66 1.53
CA HIS A 43 1.05 16.76 1.17
C HIS A 43 1.78 15.45 0.81
N GLU A 44 1.06 14.34 0.67
CA GLU A 44 1.66 13.07 0.19
C GLU A 44 1.56 12.97 -1.33
N GLU A 45 2.70 13.05 -1.99
CA GLU A 45 2.79 13.03 -3.46
C GLU A 45 2.35 11.69 -4.07
N TYR A 46 2.75 10.59 -3.43
CA TYR A 46 2.43 9.23 -3.86
C TYR A 46 1.43 8.61 -2.90
N SER A 47 0.16 8.82 -3.17
CA SER A 47 -0.93 8.28 -2.38
C SER A 47 -2.02 7.72 -3.28
N SER A 48 -2.80 6.81 -2.76
CA SER A 48 -3.89 6.17 -3.50
C SER A 48 -5.10 5.91 -2.63
N LEU A 49 -6.26 5.96 -3.26
CA LEU A 49 -7.55 5.60 -2.69
C LEU A 49 -8.21 4.57 -3.59
N LEU A 50 -8.43 3.37 -3.06
CA LEU A 50 -9.15 2.31 -3.76
C LEU A 50 -10.43 1.99 -2.99
N GLU A 51 -11.56 2.14 -3.63
CA GLU A 51 -12.86 1.81 -3.07
C GLU A 51 -13.46 0.62 -3.78
N SER A 52 -13.98 -0.32 -3.00
CA SER A 52 -14.79 -1.40 -3.52
C SER A 52 -16.14 -0.85 -3.96
N VAL A 53 -16.44 -0.97 -5.25
CA VAL A 53 -17.75 -0.58 -5.81
C VAL A 53 -18.41 -1.82 -6.35
N GLU A 54 -19.51 -2.24 -5.71
CA GLU A 54 -20.36 -3.30 -6.22
C GLU A 54 -21.66 -2.70 -6.75
N GLY A 55 -22.07 -3.17 -7.92
CA GLY A 55 -23.33 -2.76 -8.51
C GLY A 55 -24.55 -3.31 -7.74
N GLY A 56 -25.62 -2.53 -7.63
CA GLY A 56 -26.88 -2.94 -7.01
C GLY A 56 -26.99 -2.55 -5.53
N ALA A 57 -27.68 -3.37 -4.74
CA ALA A 57 -28.01 -3.07 -3.34
C ALA A 57 -26.83 -3.31 -2.36
N ILE A 58 -25.75 -3.94 -2.79
CA ILE A 58 -24.59 -4.26 -1.97
C ILE A 58 -23.57 -3.13 -2.12
N ARG A 59 -23.31 -2.45 -1.02
CA ARG A 59 -22.23 -1.42 -0.98
C ARG A 59 -20.87 -2.08 -0.85
N GLY A 60 -19.88 -1.49 -1.50
CA GLY A 60 -18.49 -1.84 -1.27
C GLY A 60 -18.13 -1.74 0.22
N ARG A 61 -17.42 -2.74 0.72
CA ARG A 61 -17.18 -2.94 2.15
C ARG A 61 -15.86 -2.38 2.63
N TYR A 62 -14.91 -2.26 1.72
CA TYR A 62 -13.54 -1.91 2.05
C TYR A 62 -13.04 -0.74 1.22
N THR A 63 -12.27 0.09 1.88
CA THR A 63 -11.49 1.16 1.27
C THR A 63 -10.03 0.94 1.62
N PHE A 64 -9.15 1.05 0.64
CA PHE A 64 -7.71 1.00 0.83
C PHE A 64 -7.11 2.37 0.59
N ILE A 65 -6.33 2.86 1.55
CA ILE A 65 -5.59 4.11 1.43
C ILE A 65 -4.10 3.75 1.48
N GLY A 66 -3.39 4.02 0.38
CA GLY A 66 -1.96 3.82 0.28
C GLY A 66 -1.21 5.14 0.46
N LEU A 67 -0.20 5.12 1.30
CA LEU A 67 0.65 6.27 1.62
C LEU A 67 2.11 5.83 1.66
N LYS A 68 3.01 6.73 1.28
CA LYS A 68 4.45 6.54 1.44
C LYS A 68 4.94 5.18 0.92
N PRO A 69 4.84 4.91 -0.38
CA PRO A 69 5.28 3.64 -0.93
C PRO A 69 6.77 3.44 -0.67
N ASP A 70 7.16 2.23 -0.33
CA ASP A 70 8.56 1.81 -0.19
C ASP A 70 9.20 1.42 -1.52
N ILE A 71 8.39 1.05 -2.50
CA ILE A 71 8.81 0.73 -3.85
C ILE A 71 7.89 1.42 -4.85
N ILE A 72 8.47 2.04 -5.87
CA ILE A 72 7.73 2.59 -7.00
C ILE A 72 8.26 1.92 -8.28
N TRP A 73 7.38 1.23 -8.97
CA TRP A 73 7.62 0.71 -10.31
C TRP A 73 6.87 1.57 -11.32
N ARG A 74 7.55 1.95 -12.38
CA ARG A 74 6.93 2.66 -13.50
C ARG A 74 7.48 2.13 -14.82
N CYS A 75 6.75 2.34 -15.89
CA CYS A 75 7.23 1.96 -17.20
C CYS A 75 6.90 3.04 -18.23
N ASN A 76 7.83 3.29 -19.12
CA ASN A 76 7.66 4.16 -20.27
C ASN A 76 7.81 3.32 -21.55
N GLY A 77 6.68 3.05 -22.22
CA GLY A 77 6.63 2.04 -23.27
C GLY A 77 6.96 0.66 -22.70
N ASN A 78 8.01 0.03 -23.19
CA ASN A 78 8.48 -1.27 -22.68
C ASN A 78 9.79 -1.16 -21.87
N ILE A 79 10.05 0.01 -21.31
CA ILE A 79 11.24 0.26 -20.48
C ILE A 79 10.78 0.43 -19.03
N PRO A 80 10.88 -0.63 -18.18
CA PRO A 80 10.53 -0.56 -16.78
C PRO A 80 11.65 0.06 -15.96
N GLU A 81 11.24 0.81 -14.95
CA GLU A 81 12.12 1.40 -13.94
C GLU A 81 11.58 1.12 -12.55
N ILE A 82 12.46 0.99 -11.59
CA ILE A 82 12.10 0.77 -10.20
C ILE A 82 12.89 1.69 -9.28
N ASN A 83 12.21 2.25 -8.28
CA ASN A 83 12.82 3.00 -7.20
C ASN A 83 12.58 2.26 -5.88
N ARG A 84 13.66 1.82 -5.25
CA ARG A 84 13.66 1.16 -3.93
C ARG A 84 14.22 2.07 -2.82
N LYS A 85 14.46 3.34 -3.15
CA LYS A 85 15.06 4.35 -2.26
C LYS A 85 14.08 5.49 -2.03
N THR A 86 12.88 5.16 -1.61
CA THR A 86 11.80 6.14 -1.42
C THR A 86 11.83 6.81 -0.05
N LEU A 87 12.57 6.27 0.89
CA LEU A 87 12.69 6.82 2.24
C LEU A 87 13.33 8.23 2.20
N GLY A 88 12.65 9.18 2.82
CA GLY A 88 13.09 10.58 2.79
C GLY A 88 12.70 11.37 1.56
N GLY A 89 11.91 10.79 0.68
CA GLY A 89 11.37 11.42 -0.53
C GLY A 89 11.71 10.66 -1.81
N VAL A 90 10.88 10.85 -2.82
CA VAL A 90 11.04 10.23 -4.13
C VAL A 90 11.87 11.16 -5.04
N ARG A 91 12.94 10.63 -5.63
CA ARG A 91 13.81 11.36 -6.54
C ARG A 91 13.92 10.62 -7.86
N ASP A 92 13.92 11.34 -8.96
CA ASP A 92 14.04 10.75 -10.30
C ASP A 92 15.36 10.00 -10.49
N GLY A 93 16.45 10.48 -9.89
CA GLY A 93 17.76 9.84 -9.95
C GLY A 93 17.85 8.50 -9.24
N ASP A 94 16.87 8.16 -8.40
CA ASP A 94 16.82 6.89 -7.65
C ASP A 94 16.08 5.79 -8.42
N PHE A 95 15.51 6.09 -9.59
CA PHE A 95 14.92 5.08 -10.47
C PHE A 95 16.01 4.37 -11.27
N GLU A 96 15.99 3.06 -11.23
CA GLU A 96 16.91 2.22 -11.99
C GLU A 96 16.16 1.50 -13.13
N ILE A 97 16.72 1.53 -14.33
CA ILE A 97 16.18 0.80 -15.46
C ILE A 97 16.36 -0.70 -15.23
N ILE A 98 15.29 -1.46 -15.43
CA ILE A 98 15.30 -2.91 -15.37
C ILE A 98 15.48 -3.43 -16.79
N ASN A 99 16.50 -4.25 -17.02
CA ASN A 99 16.80 -4.83 -18.34
C ASN A 99 15.94 -6.06 -18.61
N LYS A 100 14.63 -5.90 -18.62
CA LYS A 100 13.62 -6.91 -18.93
C LYS A 100 12.41 -6.25 -19.58
N PRO A 101 11.59 -7.00 -20.33
CA PRO A 101 10.29 -6.49 -20.79
C PRO A 101 9.42 -6.06 -19.61
N SER A 102 8.57 -5.06 -19.81
CA SER A 102 7.81 -4.42 -18.72
C SER A 102 6.91 -5.39 -17.96
N LEU A 103 6.19 -6.27 -18.66
CA LEU A 103 5.29 -7.24 -18.00
C LEU A 103 6.05 -8.29 -17.21
N GLU A 104 7.19 -8.77 -17.72
CA GLU A 104 8.05 -9.69 -17.00
C GLU A 104 8.60 -9.06 -15.72
N SER A 105 9.08 -7.84 -15.81
CA SER A 105 9.55 -7.05 -14.68
C SER A 105 8.47 -6.88 -13.60
N LEU A 106 7.24 -6.58 -14.00
CA LEU A 106 6.12 -6.43 -13.07
C LEU A 106 5.75 -7.75 -12.41
N THR A 107 5.77 -8.84 -13.17
CA THR A 107 5.53 -10.20 -12.63
C THR A 107 6.58 -10.58 -11.60
N ASP A 108 7.85 -10.28 -11.85
CA ASP A 108 8.94 -10.51 -10.90
C ASP A 108 8.74 -9.72 -9.60
N LEU A 109 8.32 -8.46 -9.71
CA LEU A 109 8.04 -7.62 -8.54
C LEU A 109 6.88 -8.18 -7.71
N PHE A 110 5.82 -8.64 -8.34
CA PHE A 110 4.71 -9.29 -7.64
C PHE A 110 5.16 -10.56 -6.93
N ALA A 111 5.95 -11.40 -7.59
CA ALA A 111 6.49 -12.62 -6.99
C ALA A 111 7.38 -12.32 -5.76
N GLU A 112 8.21 -11.30 -5.85
CA GLU A 112 9.06 -10.82 -4.75
C GLU A 112 8.23 -10.30 -3.57
N SER A 113 7.08 -9.71 -3.83
CA SER A 113 6.22 -9.07 -2.83
C SER A 113 5.20 -10.01 -2.21
N MET A 114 5.14 -11.26 -2.63
CA MET A 114 4.21 -12.24 -2.04
C MET A 114 4.59 -12.55 -0.60
N ILE A 115 3.56 -12.63 0.23
CA ILE A 115 3.67 -12.96 1.64
C ILE A 115 2.99 -14.31 1.85
N ASP A 116 3.69 -15.25 2.47
CA ASP A 116 3.16 -16.57 2.83
C ASP A 116 2.29 -16.52 4.08
#